data_cdf3450997f2d3c7af51f34869653423
#
_entry.id   cdf3450997f2d3c7af51f34869653423
#
_cell.length_a   1.000
_cell.length_b   1.000
_cell.length_c   1.000
_cell.angle_alpha   90.00
_cell.angle_beta   90.00
_cell.angle_gamma   90.00
#
_symmetry.space_group_name_H-M   'P 1'
#
loop_
_entity.id
_entity.type
_entity.pdbx_description
1 polymer ?
#
loop_
_entity_poly.entity_id
_entity_poly.type
_entity_poly.pdbx_seq_one_letter_code
_entity_poly.pdbx_strand_id
1 'polypeptide(L)'
;MRKLYYDPASTVSRPIMIFLLEHALPVELVHVSLAQAEQRSDDFARVNPNRAVPVLEEDGFVLTESATILRYLAEVTESPCYPRDLRARARVDEALDWFNTGFYRDHGYGIVYPQILPHYRIHEAQRGALLDWHRSKAEARLQVLNDRMIGDFGTWVAGDGFSIADMFGAALATVGDLVGFDLTPWPNVRRWLAAVQARPSWHKANAAFHAWRSAIQAQSKAA
;
A
#
# COMPACT_ATOMS: atom_id res chain seq x y z
N MET A 1 4.06 6.51 24.53
CA MET A 1 5.11 6.07 23.56
C MET A 1 4.42 5.34 22.43
N ARG A 2 4.79 5.63 21.15
CA ARG A 2 4.16 4.99 19.97
C ARG A 2 4.83 3.69 19.63
N LYS A 3 4.03 2.66 19.29
CA LYS A 3 4.49 1.38 18.73
C LYS A 3 3.77 1.10 17.42
N LEU A 4 4.49 0.56 16.44
CA LEU A 4 3.91 0.07 15.19
C LEU A 4 4.16 -1.42 15.07
N TYR A 5 3.09 -2.22 15.14
CA TYR A 5 3.12 -3.63 14.79
C TYR A 5 3.01 -3.74 13.27
N TYR A 6 4.00 -4.34 12.64
CA TYR A 6 4.13 -4.32 11.19
C TYR A 6 4.89 -5.52 10.64
N ASP A 7 4.74 -5.77 9.36
CA ASP A 7 5.67 -6.60 8.59
C ASP A 7 6.32 -5.73 7.51
N PRO A 8 7.65 -5.74 7.37
CA PRO A 8 8.34 -4.83 6.45
C PRO A 8 8.06 -5.08 4.96
N ALA A 9 7.57 -6.28 4.58
CA ALA A 9 7.15 -6.58 3.22
C ALA A 9 5.65 -6.35 2.98
N SER A 10 4.87 -6.12 4.05
CA SER A 10 3.42 -5.91 3.95
C SER A 10 3.10 -4.68 3.10
N THR A 11 2.26 -4.88 2.08
CA THR A 11 1.79 -3.82 1.17
C THR A 11 1.21 -2.62 1.91
N VAL A 12 0.48 -2.86 3.00
CA VAL A 12 -0.23 -1.83 3.75
C VAL A 12 0.54 -1.31 4.99
N SER A 13 1.65 -1.97 5.38
CA SER A 13 2.58 -1.43 6.38
C SER A 13 3.58 -0.45 5.76
N ARG A 14 4.00 -0.69 4.50
CA ARG A 14 4.99 0.14 3.78
C ARG A 14 4.64 1.64 3.74
N PRO A 15 3.39 2.06 3.45
CA PRO A 15 3.07 3.50 3.41
C PRO A 15 3.26 4.18 4.77
N ILE A 16 3.01 3.48 5.88
CA ILE A 16 3.26 4.02 7.22
C ILE A 16 4.77 4.14 7.45
N MET A 17 5.55 3.15 7.04
CA MET A 17 7.02 3.22 7.11
C MET A 17 7.58 4.38 6.28
N ILE A 18 7.01 4.66 5.09
CA ILE A 18 7.39 5.84 4.29
C ILE A 18 7.10 7.12 5.09
N PHE A 19 5.91 7.23 5.68
CA PHE A 19 5.53 8.40 6.50
C PHE A 19 6.48 8.60 7.68
N LEU A 20 6.78 7.54 8.45
CA LEU A 20 7.68 7.61 9.60
C LEU A 20 9.08 8.10 9.20
N LEU A 21 9.58 7.65 8.04
CA LEU A 21 10.89 8.04 7.51
C LEU A 21 10.91 9.47 6.97
N GLU A 22 9.83 9.92 6.30
CA GLU A 22 9.71 11.30 5.80
C GLU A 22 9.70 12.33 6.94
N HIS A 23 9.14 11.97 8.10
CA HIS A 23 8.99 12.86 9.24
C HIS A 23 10.00 12.61 10.36
N ALA A 24 10.93 11.67 10.16
CA ALA A 24 11.85 11.21 11.21
C ALA A 24 11.12 10.94 12.55
N LEU A 25 9.90 10.39 12.48
CA LEU A 25 9.04 10.21 13.63
C LEU A 25 9.51 9.01 14.45
N PRO A 26 9.85 9.19 15.75
CA PRO A 26 10.29 8.09 16.59
C PRO A 26 9.10 7.19 16.96
N VAL A 27 9.20 5.92 16.57
CA VAL A 27 8.21 4.88 16.84
C VAL A 27 8.95 3.57 17.13
N GLU A 28 8.55 2.84 18.16
CA GLU A 28 9.01 1.48 18.41
C GLU A 28 8.43 0.56 17.33
N LEU A 29 9.27 -0.13 16.60
CA LEU A 29 8.86 -1.05 15.55
C LEU A 29 8.79 -2.48 16.09
N VAL A 30 7.59 -3.06 16.11
CA VAL A 30 7.34 -4.44 16.54
C VAL A 30 7.06 -5.29 15.30
N HIS A 31 8.02 -6.11 14.93
CA HIS A 31 7.87 -6.99 13.77
C HIS A 31 6.89 -8.13 14.07
N VAL A 32 5.91 -8.32 13.19
CA VAL A 32 4.94 -9.42 13.18
C VAL A 32 5.08 -10.13 11.84
N SER A 33 5.75 -11.27 11.84
CA SER A 33 6.10 -11.99 10.61
C SER A 33 4.87 -12.61 9.94
N LEU A 34 4.46 -12.06 8.81
CA LEU A 34 3.39 -12.62 7.98
C LEU A 34 3.79 -13.96 7.36
N ALA A 35 5.07 -14.14 7.06
CA ALA A 35 5.61 -15.38 6.51
C ALA A 35 5.52 -16.54 7.50
N GLN A 36 5.62 -16.27 8.82
CA GLN A 36 5.48 -17.25 9.91
C GLN A 36 4.04 -17.30 10.46
N ALA A 37 3.11 -16.54 9.87
CA ALA A 37 1.74 -16.43 10.30
C ALA A 37 1.56 -15.94 11.76
N GLU A 38 2.50 -15.15 12.31
CA GLU A 38 2.45 -14.62 13.67
C GLU A 38 1.22 -13.76 13.92
N GLN A 39 0.69 -13.09 12.91
CA GLN A 39 -0.57 -12.33 12.99
C GLN A 39 -1.79 -13.22 13.33
N ARG A 40 -1.66 -14.55 13.18
CA ARG A 40 -2.73 -15.50 13.49
C ARG A 40 -2.66 -16.03 14.95
N SER A 41 -1.61 -15.69 15.69
CA SER A 41 -1.46 -16.08 17.08
C SER A 41 -2.54 -15.47 17.98
N ASP A 42 -2.85 -16.13 19.10
CA ASP A 42 -3.80 -15.59 20.07
C ASP A 42 -3.24 -14.38 20.81
N ASP A 43 -1.91 -14.29 20.92
CA ASP A 43 -1.24 -13.13 21.49
C ASP A 43 -1.45 -11.90 20.63
N PHE A 44 -1.26 -12.02 19.32
CA PHE A 44 -1.51 -10.90 18.40
C PHE A 44 -3.02 -10.59 18.26
N ALA A 45 -3.90 -11.58 18.37
CA ALA A 45 -5.33 -11.35 18.35
C ALA A 45 -5.83 -10.45 19.52
N ARG A 46 -5.09 -10.39 20.63
CA ARG A 46 -5.36 -9.44 21.74
C ARG A 46 -4.99 -8.00 21.36
N VAL A 47 -4.01 -7.83 20.47
CA VAL A 47 -3.63 -6.52 19.93
C VAL A 47 -4.58 -6.10 18.82
N ASN A 48 -4.88 -7.02 17.88
CA ASN A 48 -5.81 -6.79 16.78
C ASN A 48 -6.67 -8.02 16.50
N PRO A 49 -7.97 -7.99 16.89
CA PRO A 49 -8.89 -9.10 16.61
C PRO A 49 -9.03 -9.47 15.13
N ASN A 50 -8.75 -8.51 14.20
CA ASN A 50 -8.76 -8.76 12.76
C ASN A 50 -7.53 -9.56 12.28
N ARG A 51 -6.54 -9.82 13.17
CA ARG A 51 -5.33 -10.59 12.87
C ARG A 51 -4.59 -10.06 11.63
N ALA A 52 -4.47 -8.75 11.54
CA ALA A 52 -3.87 -8.04 10.42
C ALA A 52 -2.90 -6.95 10.90
N VAL A 53 -1.83 -6.74 10.15
CA VAL A 53 -0.94 -5.59 10.29
C VAL A 53 -1.23 -4.57 9.18
N PRO A 54 -0.96 -3.26 9.40
CA PRO A 54 -0.33 -2.64 10.56
C PRO A 54 -1.30 -2.35 11.70
N VAL A 55 -0.74 -2.16 12.91
CA VAL A 55 -1.46 -1.62 14.08
C VAL A 55 -0.58 -0.56 14.73
N LEU A 56 -1.14 0.60 15.01
CA LEU A 56 -0.51 1.64 15.82
C LEU A 56 -1.05 1.57 17.24
N GLU A 57 -0.16 1.57 18.22
CA GLU A 57 -0.49 1.70 19.64
C GLU A 57 0.17 2.95 20.20
N GLU A 58 -0.59 3.82 20.88
CA GLU A 58 -0.10 5.01 21.54
C GLU A 58 -0.78 5.17 22.89
N ASP A 59 -0.03 4.99 23.99
CA ASP A 59 -0.51 5.19 25.36
C ASP A 59 -1.85 4.48 25.67
N GLY A 60 -1.98 3.23 25.17
CA GLY A 60 -3.18 2.40 25.33
C GLY A 60 -4.26 2.62 24.27
N PHE A 61 -4.13 3.64 23.41
CA PHE A 61 -4.96 3.81 22.22
C PHE A 61 -4.45 2.90 21.10
N VAL A 62 -5.30 1.99 20.62
CA VAL A 62 -4.97 1.06 19.54
C VAL A 62 -5.75 1.44 18.29
N LEU A 63 -5.03 1.65 17.18
CA LEU A 63 -5.60 2.05 15.91
C LEU A 63 -5.20 1.07 14.82
N THR A 64 -6.19 0.62 14.05
CA THR A 64 -6.02 -0.24 12.87
C THR A 64 -6.34 0.53 11.59
N GLU A 65 -6.29 -0.14 10.45
CA GLU A 65 -6.48 0.43 9.11
C GLU A 65 -5.37 1.42 8.71
N SER A 66 -4.54 1.01 7.76
CA SER A 66 -3.34 1.78 7.35
C SER A 66 -3.66 3.20 6.88
N ALA A 67 -4.76 3.41 6.15
CA ALA A 67 -5.18 4.76 5.72
C ALA A 67 -5.59 5.62 6.93
N THR A 68 -6.25 5.03 7.93
CA THR A 68 -6.62 5.71 9.17
C THR A 68 -5.39 6.05 10.02
N ILE A 69 -4.44 5.12 10.12
CA ILE A 69 -3.17 5.35 10.82
C ILE A 69 -2.39 6.49 10.15
N LEU A 70 -2.33 6.55 8.82
CA LEU A 70 -1.70 7.65 8.10
C LEU A 70 -2.36 9.01 8.39
N ARG A 71 -3.71 9.08 8.34
CA ARG A 71 -4.44 10.30 8.67
C ARG A 71 -4.16 10.74 10.11
N TYR A 72 -4.21 9.80 11.06
CA TYR A 72 -3.94 10.08 12.47
C TYR A 72 -2.51 10.61 12.68
N LEU A 73 -1.51 9.91 12.17
CA LEU A 73 -0.12 10.34 12.29
C LEU A 73 0.12 11.70 11.63
N ALA A 74 -0.47 11.94 10.45
CA ALA A 74 -0.34 13.19 9.75
C ALA A 74 -1.00 14.36 10.49
N GLU A 75 -2.13 14.12 11.16
CA GLU A 75 -2.83 15.14 11.96
C GLU A 75 -2.05 15.48 13.23
N VAL A 76 -1.61 14.46 14.00
CA VAL A 76 -0.89 14.69 15.27
C VAL A 76 0.52 15.27 15.08
N THR A 77 1.10 15.13 13.87
CA THR A 77 2.39 15.73 13.52
C THR A 77 2.26 17.02 12.72
N GLU A 78 1.04 17.49 12.49
CA GLU A 78 0.74 18.66 11.65
C GLU A 78 1.44 18.60 10.28
N SER A 79 1.47 17.39 9.70
CA SER A 79 2.22 17.10 8.48
C SER A 79 1.70 17.89 7.26
N PRO A 80 2.59 18.51 6.47
CA PRO A 80 2.19 19.14 5.21
C PRO A 80 1.69 18.13 4.17
N CYS A 81 1.97 16.82 4.35
CA CYS A 81 1.45 15.75 3.49
C CYS A 81 -0.04 15.46 3.69
N TYR A 82 -0.70 16.16 4.63
CA TYR A 82 -2.14 16.10 4.87
C TYR A 82 -2.68 17.51 5.11
N PRO A 83 -3.20 18.17 4.06
CA PRO A 83 -3.51 19.60 4.09
C PRO A 83 -4.53 20.00 5.17
N ARG A 84 -4.40 21.21 5.71
CA ARG A 84 -5.39 21.80 6.63
C ARG A 84 -6.60 22.38 5.91
N ASP A 85 -6.43 22.82 4.67
CA ASP A 85 -7.54 23.25 3.82
C ASP A 85 -8.51 22.09 3.58
N LEU A 86 -9.80 22.30 3.87
CA LEU A 86 -10.81 21.24 3.81
C LEU A 86 -10.98 20.64 2.42
N ARG A 87 -10.86 21.43 1.35
CA ARG A 87 -11.04 20.93 -0.01
C ARG A 87 -9.83 20.12 -0.44
N ALA A 88 -8.63 20.61 -0.17
CA ALA A 88 -7.40 19.89 -0.44
C ALA A 88 -7.34 18.58 0.37
N ARG A 89 -7.71 18.63 1.65
CA ARG A 89 -7.82 17.45 2.53
C ARG A 89 -8.82 16.42 1.99
N ALA A 90 -9.99 16.86 1.57
CA ALA A 90 -11.02 16.00 1.01
C ALA A 90 -10.54 15.27 -0.26
N ARG A 91 -9.67 15.89 -1.08
CA ARG A 91 -9.03 15.23 -2.22
C ARG A 91 -8.05 14.13 -1.80
N VAL A 92 -7.28 14.37 -0.74
CA VAL A 92 -6.40 13.33 -0.17
C VAL A 92 -7.23 12.16 0.37
N ASP A 93 -8.32 12.44 1.09
CA ASP A 93 -9.20 11.40 1.64
C ASP A 93 -9.91 10.61 0.53
N GLU A 94 -10.44 11.30 -0.49
CA GLU A 94 -11.03 10.67 -1.67
C GLU A 94 -10.03 9.70 -2.33
N ALA A 95 -8.78 10.12 -2.50
CA ALA A 95 -7.75 9.28 -3.10
C ALA A 95 -7.41 8.07 -2.22
N LEU A 96 -7.25 8.25 -0.89
CA LEU A 96 -7.01 7.15 0.04
C LEU A 96 -8.13 6.10 -0.02
N ASP A 97 -9.38 6.54 0.04
CA ASP A 97 -10.54 5.64 0.02
C ASP A 97 -10.69 4.97 -1.36
N TRP A 98 -10.45 5.70 -2.44
CA TRP A 98 -10.46 5.15 -3.80
C TRP A 98 -9.43 4.03 -3.97
N PHE A 99 -8.20 4.24 -3.49
CA PHE A 99 -7.16 3.22 -3.51
C PHE A 99 -7.56 2.01 -2.67
N ASN A 100 -8.02 2.24 -1.44
CA ASN A 100 -8.29 1.17 -0.47
C ASN A 100 -9.49 0.31 -0.87
N THR A 101 -10.63 0.94 -1.22
CA THR A 101 -11.89 0.23 -1.44
C THR A 101 -12.01 -0.36 -2.84
N GLY A 102 -11.45 0.31 -3.82
CA GLY A 102 -11.64 -0.04 -5.21
C GLY A 102 -10.40 -0.65 -5.87
N PHE A 103 -9.34 0.15 -5.98
CA PHE A 103 -8.15 -0.27 -6.71
C PHE A 103 -7.47 -1.50 -6.07
N TYR A 104 -7.23 -1.47 -4.77
CA TYR A 104 -6.55 -2.55 -4.07
C TYR A 104 -7.33 -3.87 -4.06
N ARG A 105 -8.67 -3.78 -3.98
CA ARG A 105 -9.54 -4.96 -4.11
C ARG A 105 -9.29 -5.70 -5.42
N ASP A 106 -9.27 -4.98 -6.54
CA ASP A 106 -9.16 -5.60 -7.85
C ASP A 106 -7.69 -5.90 -8.20
N HIS A 107 -6.75 -4.97 -7.95
CA HIS A 107 -5.34 -5.12 -8.28
C HIS A 107 -4.60 -6.07 -7.31
N GLY A 108 -4.65 -5.81 -6.02
CA GLY A 108 -3.96 -6.61 -4.99
C GLY A 108 -4.65 -7.94 -4.74
N TYR A 109 -5.88 -7.89 -4.24
CA TYR A 109 -6.62 -9.10 -3.83
C TYR A 109 -7.14 -9.90 -5.02
N GLY A 110 -7.54 -9.25 -6.11
CA GLY A 110 -8.10 -9.92 -7.27
C GLY A 110 -7.05 -10.48 -8.24
N ILE A 111 -5.92 -9.80 -8.42
CA ILE A 111 -4.89 -10.21 -9.40
C ILE A 111 -3.66 -10.79 -8.71
N VAL A 112 -3.04 -10.02 -7.78
CA VAL A 112 -1.68 -10.36 -7.32
C VAL A 112 -1.68 -11.49 -6.32
N TYR A 113 -2.42 -11.38 -5.22
CA TYR A 113 -2.37 -12.34 -4.13
C TYR A 113 -2.84 -13.75 -4.51
N PRO A 114 -3.86 -13.96 -5.36
CA PRO A 114 -4.23 -15.30 -5.81
C PRO A 114 -3.13 -16.05 -6.55
N GLN A 115 -2.14 -15.34 -7.09
CA GLN A 115 -1.04 -15.93 -7.84
C GLN A 115 0.16 -16.30 -6.96
N ILE A 116 0.33 -15.63 -5.80
CA ILE A 116 1.56 -15.76 -4.99
C ILE A 116 1.32 -16.22 -3.55
N LEU A 117 0.10 -16.07 -3.02
CA LEU A 117 -0.21 -16.43 -1.63
C LEU A 117 -1.16 -17.63 -1.57
N PRO A 118 -0.76 -18.76 -0.95
CA PRO A 118 -1.55 -19.99 -0.95
C PRO A 118 -2.97 -19.84 -0.39
N HIS A 119 -3.17 -19.00 0.61
CA HIS A 119 -4.47 -18.78 1.25
C HIS A 119 -5.43 -17.87 0.46
N TYR A 120 -4.96 -17.27 -0.65
CA TYR A 120 -5.78 -16.54 -1.62
C TYR A 120 -5.98 -17.31 -2.93
N ARG A 121 -5.50 -18.56 -3.02
CA ARG A 121 -5.63 -19.36 -4.25
C ARG A 121 -7.08 -19.53 -4.65
N ILE A 122 -7.35 -19.21 -5.90
CA ILE A 122 -8.62 -19.46 -6.57
C ILE A 122 -8.59 -20.90 -7.11
N HIS A 123 -9.74 -21.58 -7.05
CA HIS A 123 -9.88 -22.90 -7.64
C HIS A 123 -9.55 -22.85 -9.14
N GLU A 124 -8.77 -23.82 -9.62
CA GLU A 124 -8.17 -23.80 -10.97
C GLU A 124 -9.23 -23.59 -12.09
N ALA A 125 -10.37 -24.25 -11.99
CA ALA A 125 -11.46 -24.11 -12.97
C ALA A 125 -12.05 -22.68 -13.09
N GLN A 126 -11.85 -21.83 -12.08
CA GLN A 126 -12.38 -20.45 -12.05
C GLN A 126 -11.30 -19.40 -12.20
N ARG A 127 -10.03 -19.82 -12.08
CA ARG A 127 -8.89 -18.91 -11.96
C ARG A 127 -8.77 -17.95 -13.14
N GLY A 128 -8.79 -18.46 -14.37
CA GLY A 128 -8.68 -17.63 -15.58
C GLY A 128 -9.75 -16.56 -15.63
N ALA A 129 -11.03 -16.94 -15.55
CA ALA A 129 -12.15 -16.02 -15.65
C ALA A 129 -12.13 -14.95 -14.54
N LEU A 130 -11.77 -15.31 -13.29
CA LEU A 130 -11.70 -14.36 -12.18
C LEU A 130 -10.52 -13.40 -12.31
N LEU A 131 -9.35 -13.90 -12.73
CA LEU A 131 -8.19 -13.03 -12.98
C LEU A 131 -8.49 -12.05 -14.11
N ASP A 132 -9.11 -12.47 -15.21
CA ASP A 132 -9.49 -11.61 -16.32
C ASP A 132 -10.53 -10.56 -15.91
N TRP A 133 -11.52 -10.95 -15.11
CA TRP A 133 -12.51 -10.03 -14.57
C TRP A 133 -11.88 -8.95 -13.69
N HIS A 134 -11.03 -9.34 -12.74
CA HIS A 134 -10.32 -8.39 -11.88
C HIS A 134 -9.34 -7.53 -12.66
N ARG A 135 -8.66 -8.11 -13.67
CA ARG A 135 -7.77 -7.36 -14.56
C ARG A 135 -8.52 -6.24 -15.27
N SER A 136 -9.65 -6.53 -15.89
CA SER A 136 -10.45 -5.50 -16.56
C SER A 136 -10.89 -4.36 -15.63
N LYS A 137 -11.18 -4.68 -14.36
CA LYS A 137 -11.54 -3.68 -13.34
C LYS A 137 -10.32 -2.85 -12.91
N ALA A 138 -9.17 -3.49 -12.67
CA ALA A 138 -7.94 -2.81 -12.29
C ALA A 138 -7.45 -1.89 -13.42
N GLU A 139 -7.50 -2.33 -14.67
CA GLU A 139 -7.13 -1.53 -15.85
C GLU A 139 -8.04 -0.31 -16.02
N ALA A 140 -9.37 -0.47 -15.86
CA ALA A 140 -10.30 0.66 -15.89
C ALA A 140 -9.99 1.69 -14.77
N ARG A 141 -9.57 1.23 -13.59
CA ARG A 141 -9.13 2.12 -12.51
C ARG A 141 -7.79 2.77 -12.82
N LEU A 142 -6.83 2.05 -13.38
CA LEU A 142 -5.55 2.62 -13.82
C LEU A 142 -5.77 3.71 -14.88
N GLN A 143 -6.77 3.54 -15.75
CA GLN A 143 -7.15 4.58 -16.71
C GLN A 143 -7.66 5.85 -16.01
N VAL A 144 -8.53 5.71 -14.99
CA VAL A 144 -8.99 6.85 -14.18
C VAL A 144 -7.83 7.51 -13.44
N LEU A 145 -6.94 6.71 -12.84
CA LEU A 145 -5.75 7.21 -12.15
C LEU A 145 -4.85 8.00 -13.11
N ASN A 146 -4.60 7.44 -14.30
CA ASN A 146 -3.77 8.04 -15.33
C ASN A 146 -4.33 9.38 -15.83
N ASP A 147 -5.61 9.41 -16.22
CA ASP A 147 -6.19 10.52 -16.97
C ASP A 147 -6.79 11.62 -16.09
N ARG A 148 -7.27 11.24 -14.88
CA ARG A 148 -8.06 12.14 -14.04
C ARG A 148 -7.41 12.50 -12.72
N MET A 149 -6.87 11.51 -11.99
CA MET A 149 -6.30 11.79 -10.67
C MET A 149 -4.92 12.41 -10.79
N ILE A 150 -4.08 11.91 -11.71
CA ILE A 150 -2.75 12.46 -12.01
C ILE A 150 -2.84 13.45 -13.18
N GLY A 151 -3.41 13.01 -14.33
CA GLY A 151 -3.49 13.79 -15.56
C GLY A 151 -2.12 14.08 -16.21
N ASP A 152 -2.14 14.80 -17.34
CA ASP A 152 -0.93 15.01 -18.14
C ASP A 152 0.09 15.93 -17.46
N PHE A 153 -0.35 16.84 -16.61
CA PHE A 153 0.49 17.86 -15.97
C PHE A 153 0.66 17.65 -14.47
N GLY A 154 -0.13 16.78 -13.86
CA GLY A 154 -0.03 16.48 -12.43
C GLY A 154 1.20 15.63 -12.08
N THR A 155 1.77 15.87 -10.91
CA THR A 155 2.84 15.03 -10.33
C THR A 155 2.30 14.09 -9.29
N TRP A 156 1.26 14.52 -8.53
CA TRP A 156 0.73 13.83 -7.36
C TRP A 156 -0.76 13.51 -7.55
N VAL A 157 -1.28 12.53 -6.80
CA VAL A 157 -2.64 12.01 -7.01
C VAL A 157 -3.75 12.89 -6.44
N ALA A 158 -3.44 13.79 -5.51
CA ALA A 158 -4.46 14.55 -4.76
C ALA A 158 -4.19 16.06 -4.73
N GLY A 159 -3.49 16.61 -5.72
CA GLY A 159 -3.19 18.04 -5.82
C GLY A 159 -1.72 18.33 -6.13
N ASP A 160 -1.24 19.50 -5.72
CA ASP A 160 0.07 20.01 -6.14
C ASP A 160 1.23 19.51 -5.26
N GLY A 161 0.93 18.91 -4.10
CA GLY A 161 1.92 18.44 -3.11
C GLY A 161 1.91 16.94 -2.90
N PHE A 162 3.09 16.40 -2.57
CA PHE A 162 3.23 15.02 -2.11
C PHE A 162 2.41 14.81 -0.83
N SER A 163 1.58 13.79 -0.82
CA SER A 163 0.60 13.53 0.24
C SER A 163 0.65 12.10 0.78
N ILE A 164 -0.06 11.85 1.88
CA ILE A 164 -0.25 10.49 2.40
C ILE A 164 -0.98 9.59 1.39
N ALA A 165 -1.75 10.14 0.46
CA ALA A 165 -2.39 9.38 -0.62
C ALA A 165 -1.37 8.85 -1.64
N ASP A 166 -0.29 9.60 -1.91
CA ASP A 166 0.80 9.14 -2.78
C ASP A 166 1.60 8.02 -2.13
N MET A 167 1.88 8.13 -0.82
CA MET A 167 2.56 7.08 -0.05
C MET A 167 1.76 5.78 -0.09
N PHE A 168 0.46 5.88 0.16
CA PHE A 168 -0.47 4.76 0.20
C PHE A 168 -0.68 4.14 -1.18
N GLY A 169 -1.05 4.96 -2.16
CA GLY A 169 -1.35 4.52 -3.52
C GLY A 169 -0.16 3.88 -4.22
N ALA A 170 1.05 4.44 -4.06
CA ALA A 170 2.25 3.88 -4.67
C ALA A 170 2.61 2.50 -4.09
N ALA A 171 2.45 2.30 -2.78
CA ALA A 171 2.65 0.99 -2.17
C ALA A 171 1.64 -0.05 -2.70
N LEU A 172 0.38 0.36 -2.92
CA LEU A 172 -0.66 -0.52 -3.49
C LEU A 172 -0.43 -0.80 -4.99
N ALA A 173 0.01 0.20 -5.76
CA ALA A 173 0.26 0.03 -7.19
C ALA A 173 1.46 -0.90 -7.45
N THR A 174 2.53 -0.73 -6.68
CA THR A 174 3.76 -1.53 -6.85
C THR A 174 3.64 -2.99 -6.41
N VAL A 175 2.54 -3.40 -5.73
CA VAL A 175 2.34 -4.83 -5.45
C VAL A 175 2.25 -5.67 -6.74
N GLY A 176 1.82 -5.07 -7.84
CA GLY A 176 1.81 -5.70 -9.17
C GLY A 176 3.18 -6.16 -9.67
N ASP A 177 4.27 -5.56 -9.18
CA ASP A 177 5.64 -5.95 -9.53
C ASP A 177 5.95 -7.41 -9.15
N LEU A 178 5.23 -7.97 -8.16
CA LEU A 178 5.40 -9.35 -7.71
C LEU A 178 4.99 -10.38 -8.78
N VAL A 179 4.08 -10.00 -9.68
CA VAL A 179 3.56 -10.85 -10.76
C VAL A 179 3.88 -10.30 -12.15
N GLY A 180 4.74 -9.26 -12.23
CA GLY A 180 5.11 -8.65 -13.51
C GLY A 180 3.96 -7.92 -14.19
N PHE A 181 3.06 -7.27 -13.42
CA PHE A 181 1.96 -6.51 -13.98
C PHE A 181 2.50 -5.30 -14.77
N ASP A 182 2.14 -5.23 -16.05
CA ASP A 182 2.65 -4.17 -16.96
C ASP A 182 1.88 -2.86 -16.78
N LEU A 183 2.58 -1.79 -16.43
CA LEU A 183 2.07 -0.43 -16.33
C LEU A 183 2.39 0.45 -17.55
N THR A 184 2.98 -0.12 -18.61
CA THR A 184 3.35 0.62 -19.84
C THR A 184 2.17 1.38 -20.47
N PRO A 185 0.92 0.86 -20.46
CA PRO A 185 -0.22 1.57 -21.02
C PRO A 185 -0.59 2.88 -20.31
N TRP A 186 -0.08 3.12 -19.08
CA TRP A 186 -0.45 4.27 -18.25
C TRP A 186 0.77 5.16 -17.94
N PRO A 187 1.20 6.02 -18.87
CA PRO A 187 2.44 6.80 -18.74
C PRO A 187 2.41 7.79 -17.57
N ASN A 188 1.25 8.38 -17.24
CA ASN A 188 1.14 9.28 -16.10
C ASN A 188 1.28 8.54 -14.76
N VAL A 189 0.73 7.32 -14.67
CA VAL A 189 0.93 6.44 -13.49
C VAL A 189 2.41 6.10 -13.33
N ARG A 190 3.11 5.76 -14.41
CA ARG A 190 4.56 5.48 -14.37
C ARG A 190 5.37 6.70 -13.94
N ARG A 191 5.04 7.89 -14.48
CA ARG A 191 5.68 9.15 -14.08
C ARG A 191 5.49 9.44 -12.59
N TRP A 192 4.26 9.32 -12.11
CA TRP A 192 3.93 9.47 -10.69
C TRP A 192 4.70 8.47 -9.80
N LEU A 193 4.68 7.19 -10.14
CA LEU A 193 5.44 6.17 -9.40
C LEU A 193 6.93 6.48 -9.38
N ALA A 194 7.52 6.91 -10.49
CA ALA A 194 8.92 7.31 -10.55
C ALA A 194 9.23 8.48 -9.60
N ALA A 195 8.33 9.48 -9.50
CA ALA A 195 8.48 10.60 -8.58
C ALA A 195 8.42 10.16 -7.11
N VAL A 196 7.50 9.26 -6.76
CA VAL A 196 7.42 8.68 -5.40
C VAL A 196 8.65 7.84 -5.10
N GLN A 197 9.07 6.99 -6.03
CA GLN A 197 10.21 6.08 -5.89
C GLN A 197 11.56 6.79 -5.80
N ALA A 198 11.67 7.99 -6.33
CA ALA A 198 12.88 8.81 -6.20
C ALA A 198 13.14 9.33 -4.77
N ARG A 199 12.17 9.22 -3.87
CA ARG A 199 12.31 9.68 -2.49
C ARG A 199 13.19 8.73 -1.66
N PRO A 200 14.11 9.25 -0.82
CA PRO A 200 14.98 8.40 0.01
C PRO A 200 14.20 7.47 0.97
N SER A 201 13.05 7.92 1.47
CA SER A 201 12.13 7.15 2.32
C SER A 201 11.61 5.90 1.62
N TRP A 202 11.33 5.99 0.32
CA TRP A 202 10.86 4.86 -0.49
C TRP A 202 11.82 3.69 -0.46
N HIS A 203 13.10 3.92 -0.74
CA HIS A 203 14.09 2.86 -0.80
C HIS A 203 14.24 2.13 0.53
N LYS A 204 14.26 2.88 1.64
CA LYS A 204 14.37 2.31 2.98
C LYS A 204 13.14 1.50 3.37
N ALA A 205 11.94 2.06 3.15
CA ALA A 205 10.68 1.41 3.51
C ALA A 205 10.40 0.16 2.67
N ASN A 206 10.91 0.10 1.44
CA ASN A 206 10.60 -0.99 0.50
C ASN A 206 11.71 -2.03 0.35
N ALA A 207 12.79 -1.98 1.15
CA ALA A 207 13.92 -2.91 1.05
C ALA A 207 13.48 -4.38 1.16
N ALA A 208 12.66 -4.72 2.16
CA ALA A 208 12.13 -6.08 2.36
C ALA A 208 11.19 -6.52 1.23
N PHE A 209 10.36 -5.61 0.74
CA PHE A 209 9.49 -5.87 -0.41
C PHE A 209 10.29 -6.17 -1.69
N HIS A 210 11.37 -5.43 -1.94
CA HIS A 210 12.25 -5.68 -3.08
C HIS A 210 12.97 -7.02 -2.96
N ALA A 211 13.43 -7.40 -1.77
CA ALA A 211 14.01 -8.71 -1.51
C ALA A 211 12.99 -9.83 -1.78
N TRP A 212 11.75 -9.69 -1.30
CA TRP A 212 10.67 -10.64 -1.56
C TRP A 212 10.34 -10.75 -3.06
N ARG A 213 10.22 -9.62 -3.77
CA ARG A 213 10.03 -9.60 -5.22
C ARG A 213 11.12 -10.39 -5.95
N SER A 214 12.38 -10.14 -5.60
CA SER A 214 13.52 -10.83 -6.21
C SER A 214 13.48 -12.34 -5.98
N ALA A 215 13.07 -12.78 -4.79
CA ALA A 215 12.91 -14.20 -4.46
C ALA A 215 11.82 -14.87 -5.30
N ILE A 216 10.65 -14.23 -5.46
CA ILE A 216 9.55 -14.72 -6.31
C ILE A 216 10.02 -14.86 -7.76
N GLN A 217 10.69 -13.83 -8.30
CA GLN A 217 11.17 -13.84 -9.68
C GLN A 217 12.25 -14.92 -9.94
N ALA A 218 13.10 -15.19 -8.95
CA ALA A 218 14.08 -16.28 -9.03
C ALA A 218 13.41 -17.67 -9.08
N GLN A 219 12.37 -17.88 -8.26
CA GLN A 219 11.60 -19.13 -8.25
C GLN A 219 10.86 -19.36 -9.58
N SER A 220 10.26 -18.30 -10.16
CA SER A 220 9.54 -18.40 -11.45
C SER A 220 10.45 -18.69 -12.65
N LYS A 221 11.75 -18.40 -12.56
CA LYS A 221 12.73 -18.72 -13.60
C LYS A 221 13.30 -20.13 -13.48
N ALA A 222 13.16 -20.76 -12.31
CA ALA A 222 13.67 -22.10 -12.02
C ALA A 222 12.62 -23.21 -12.23
N ALA A 223 11.35 -22.83 -12.38
CA ALA A 223 10.21 -23.72 -12.63
C ALA A 223 9.87 -23.80 -14.13
#